data_20e66cb5c2d044ed2b581f04e3d4f326
#
_entry.id   20e66cb5c2d044ed2b581f04e3d4f326
#
_cell.length_a   1.000
_cell.length_b   1.000
_cell.length_c   1.000
_cell.angle_alpha   90.00
_cell.angle_beta   90.00
_cell.angle_gamma   90.00
#
_symmetry.space_group_name_H-M   'P 1'
#
loop_
_entity.id
_entity.type
_entity.pdbx_description
1 polymer ?
#
loop_
_entity_poly.entity_id
_entity_poly.type
_entity_poly.pdbx_seq_one_letter_code
_entity_poly.pdbx_strand_id
1 'polypeptide(L)'
;DAAKMGVNIIPEIDVPAHSLAFTHYRKEFGTEKYGVDHLDLFNPNVYPFLDSLFTEYLEGEDPVFVSKQVNIGTDEYSNAEKAVVEKFRSLTDRYIRFVESFGKQAMVWGALTHAQGDTPVKSENVIMNCWYNGYANPKDMKEQGYKLVSIPDGLVYIVPSAGYYYDYLNCNYLYDNWTPAVIGNQVFEEQDPA
;
A
#
# COMPACT_ATOMS: atom_id res chain seq x y z
N ASP A 1 -6.76 17.42 16.24
CA ASP A 1 -8.10 17.20 16.80
C ASP A 1 -8.45 15.72 16.92
N ALA A 2 -8.13 14.84 15.96
CA ALA A 2 -8.41 13.40 16.02
C ALA A 2 -7.81 12.75 17.28
N ALA A 3 -6.56 13.05 17.61
CA ALA A 3 -5.89 12.52 18.80
C ALA A 3 -6.62 12.87 20.11
N LYS A 4 -7.25 14.05 20.18
CA LYS A 4 -8.07 14.46 21.35
C LYS A 4 -9.34 13.61 21.50
N MET A 5 -9.76 12.98 20.40
CA MET A 5 -10.92 12.07 20.36
C MET A 5 -10.50 10.59 20.51
N GLY A 6 -9.22 10.31 20.76
CA GLY A 6 -8.69 8.95 20.81
C GLY A 6 -8.58 8.26 19.45
N VAL A 7 -8.61 9.02 18.35
CA VAL A 7 -8.51 8.49 16.97
C VAL A 7 -7.08 8.67 16.47
N ASN A 8 -6.47 7.57 16.04
CA ASN A 8 -5.18 7.59 15.35
C ASN A 8 -5.42 7.71 13.83
N ILE A 9 -4.81 8.71 13.20
CA ILE A 9 -4.85 8.88 11.75
C ILE A 9 -3.57 8.29 11.18
N ILE A 10 -3.71 7.29 10.32
CA ILE A 10 -2.59 6.71 9.57
C ILE A 10 -2.50 7.46 8.25
N PRO A 11 -1.44 8.27 8.03
CA PRO A 11 -1.26 8.98 6.78
C PRO A 11 -0.82 8.03 5.68
N GLU A 12 -1.16 8.38 4.43
CA GLU A 12 -0.76 7.65 3.24
C GLU A 12 -0.17 8.59 2.20
N ILE A 13 0.95 8.18 1.61
CA ILE A 13 1.49 8.73 0.37
C ILE A 13 1.63 7.55 -0.59
N ASP A 14 0.66 7.42 -1.49
CA ASP A 14 0.61 6.29 -2.41
C ASP A 14 1.56 6.50 -3.60
N VAL A 15 2.51 5.60 -3.73
CA VAL A 15 3.52 5.56 -4.79
C VAL A 15 3.85 4.09 -5.12
N PRO A 16 4.27 3.75 -6.34
CA PRO A 16 4.53 4.60 -7.51
C PRO A 16 3.37 4.72 -8.49
N ALA A 17 2.29 3.96 -8.33
CA ALA A 17 1.01 4.17 -9.01
C ALA A 17 0.17 5.19 -8.23
N HIS A 18 -1.04 5.51 -8.71
CA HIS A 18 -1.94 6.48 -8.08
C HIS A 18 -1.30 7.86 -7.79
N SER A 19 -0.19 8.15 -8.46
CA SER A 19 0.69 9.31 -8.25
C SER A 19 0.35 10.49 -9.17
N LEU A 20 -0.92 10.65 -9.59
CA LEU A 20 -1.34 11.66 -10.57
C LEU A 20 -0.98 13.09 -10.12
N ALA A 21 -1.07 13.37 -8.82
CA ALA A 21 -0.68 14.68 -8.28
C ALA A 21 0.81 14.97 -8.53
N PHE A 22 1.66 13.97 -8.38
CA PHE A 22 3.11 14.11 -8.58
C PHE A 22 3.47 14.20 -10.06
N THR A 23 2.84 13.40 -10.92
CA THR A 23 3.05 13.46 -12.37
C THR A 23 2.49 14.75 -13.01
N HIS A 24 1.47 15.36 -12.41
CA HIS A 24 1.00 16.69 -12.81
C HIS A 24 1.94 17.81 -12.35
N TYR A 25 2.49 17.69 -11.14
CA TYR A 25 3.46 18.65 -10.61
C TYR A 25 4.79 18.61 -11.39
N ARG A 26 5.27 17.40 -11.72
CA ARG A 26 6.50 17.14 -12.46
C ARG A 26 6.24 16.08 -13.52
N LYS A 27 5.87 16.51 -14.73
CA LYS A 27 5.57 15.59 -15.83
C LYS A 27 6.72 14.65 -16.18
N GLU A 28 7.95 15.11 -16.01
CA GLU A 28 9.16 14.31 -16.23
C GLU A 28 9.34 13.14 -15.24
N PHE A 29 8.56 13.08 -14.17
CA PHE A 29 8.55 11.96 -13.23
C PHE A 29 7.59 10.84 -13.64
N GLY A 30 6.66 11.13 -14.53
CA GLY A 30 5.66 10.19 -14.99
C GLY A 30 6.12 9.32 -16.15
N THR A 31 5.38 8.25 -16.40
CA THR A 31 5.56 7.39 -17.57
C THR A 31 4.22 7.09 -18.24
N GLU A 32 4.06 7.47 -19.50
CA GLU A 32 2.87 7.13 -20.28
C GLU A 32 2.80 5.63 -20.62
N LYS A 33 3.93 4.94 -20.56
CA LYS A 33 4.03 3.51 -20.91
C LYS A 33 3.22 2.62 -19.95
N TYR A 34 3.14 2.97 -18.68
CA TYR A 34 2.49 2.14 -17.65
C TYR A 34 1.19 2.75 -17.13
N GLY A 35 1.05 4.06 -17.19
CA GLY A 35 -0.13 4.80 -16.76
C GLY A 35 0.17 6.28 -16.55
N VAL A 36 -0.78 7.16 -16.81
CA VAL A 36 -0.60 8.62 -16.66
C VAL A 36 -0.37 9.05 -15.20
N ASP A 37 -0.75 8.21 -14.28
CA ASP A 37 -0.61 8.36 -12.82
C ASP A 37 0.55 7.54 -12.25
N HIS A 38 1.42 6.99 -13.10
CA HIS A 38 2.55 6.15 -12.68
C HIS A 38 3.86 6.94 -12.73
N LEU A 39 4.64 6.85 -11.65
CA LEU A 39 6.00 7.36 -11.63
C LEU A 39 6.94 6.45 -12.44
N ASP A 40 7.87 7.04 -13.18
CA ASP A 40 8.89 6.30 -13.93
C ASP A 40 9.99 5.79 -12.99
N LEU A 41 9.98 4.50 -12.69
CA LEU A 41 10.95 3.86 -11.80
C LEU A 41 12.38 3.78 -12.35
N PHE A 42 12.56 4.08 -13.64
CA PHE A 42 13.87 4.18 -14.29
C PHE A 42 14.43 5.60 -14.28
N ASN A 43 13.60 6.60 -13.94
CA ASN A 43 14.06 7.98 -13.81
C ASN A 43 14.75 8.16 -12.43
N PRO A 44 16.08 8.42 -12.40
CA PRO A 44 16.82 8.54 -11.13
C PRO A 44 16.38 9.75 -10.30
N ASN A 45 15.71 10.74 -10.86
CA ASN A 45 15.25 11.94 -10.14
C ASN A 45 13.97 11.70 -9.34
N VAL A 46 13.23 10.62 -9.60
CA VAL A 46 12.03 10.25 -8.83
C VAL A 46 12.39 9.95 -7.37
N TYR A 47 13.50 9.24 -7.14
CA TYR A 47 13.89 8.82 -5.79
C TYR A 47 14.25 10.00 -4.86
N PRO A 48 15.12 10.96 -5.26
CA PRO A 48 15.39 12.13 -4.43
C PRO A 48 14.13 12.99 -4.17
N PHE A 49 13.21 13.05 -5.12
CA PHE A 49 11.94 13.74 -4.93
C PHE A 49 11.10 13.06 -3.86
N LEU A 50 10.94 11.73 -3.92
CA LEU A 50 10.19 10.98 -2.91
C LEU A 50 10.88 11.01 -1.55
N ASP A 51 12.22 10.88 -1.50
CA ASP A 51 13.00 10.99 -0.27
C ASP A 51 12.73 12.35 0.41
N SER A 52 12.78 13.45 -0.37
CA SER A 52 12.50 14.80 0.14
C SER A 52 11.07 14.93 0.64
N LEU A 53 10.10 14.38 -0.10
CA LEU A 53 8.69 14.41 0.26
C LEU A 53 8.43 13.69 1.59
N PHE A 54 8.89 12.44 1.73
CA PHE A 54 8.72 11.69 2.97
C PHE A 54 9.46 12.33 4.14
N THR A 55 10.68 12.85 3.91
CA THR A 55 11.45 13.54 4.95
C THR A 55 10.70 14.75 5.48
N GLU A 56 10.10 15.57 4.63
CA GLU A 56 9.32 16.76 5.02
C GLU A 56 8.22 16.46 6.04
N TYR A 57 7.59 15.29 5.91
CA TYR A 57 6.47 14.88 6.79
C TYR A 57 6.90 14.04 8.00
N LEU A 58 8.07 13.42 7.95
CA LEU A 58 8.52 12.43 8.94
C LEU A 58 9.60 12.98 9.89
N GLU A 59 10.39 13.99 9.46
CA GLU A 59 11.54 14.49 10.19
C GLU A 59 11.14 15.52 11.26
N GLY A 60 11.98 15.62 12.30
CA GLY A 60 11.89 16.63 13.34
C GLY A 60 11.32 16.12 14.66
N GLU A 61 11.35 17.02 15.67
CA GLU A 61 10.81 16.73 17.02
C GLU A 61 9.27 16.68 17.03
N ASP A 62 8.62 17.41 16.11
CA ASP A 62 7.16 17.48 15.96
C ASP A 62 6.77 17.25 14.48
N PRO A 63 6.91 16.01 13.98
CA PRO A 63 6.65 15.71 12.58
C PRO A 63 5.17 15.82 12.25
N VAL A 64 4.85 16.16 11.00
CA VAL A 64 3.48 16.24 10.51
C VAL A 64 2.78 14.88 10.63
N PHE A 65 3.48 13.80 10.32
CA PHE A 65 2.98 12.43 10.49
C PHE A 65 3.25 11.93 11.91
N VAL A 66 2.33 12.22 12.80
CA VAL A 66 2.42 11.85 14.22
C VAL A 66 2.12 10.38 14.50
N SER A 67 1.43 9.68 13.59
CA SER A 67 1.11 8.25 13.73
C SER A 67 2.37 7.39 13.87
N LYS A 68 2.23 6.25 14.54
CA LYS A 68 3.25 5.21 14.54
C LYS A 68 3.32 4.47 13.20
N GLN A 69 2.22 4.43 12.45
CA GLN A 69 2.12 3.81 11.14
C GLN A 69 2.12 4.87 10.04
N VAL A 70 2.72 4.53 8.90
CA VAL A 70 2.66 5.31 7.65
C VAL A 70 2.45 4.35 6.49
N ASN A 71 1.41 4.59 5.70
CA ASN A 71 1.15 3.83 4.50
C ASN A 71 1.89 4.48 3.31
N ILE A 72 2.66 3.67 2.60
CA ILE A 72 3.43 4.10 1.43
C ILE A 72 2.76 3.73 0.11
N GLY A 73 1.54 3.18 0.16
CA GLY A 73 0.81 2.70 -1.01
C GLY A 73 1.39 1.41 -1.55
N THR A 74 1.96 1.44 -2.73
CA THR A 74 2.64 0.33 -3.42
C THR A 74 1.70 -0.74 -3.95
N ASP A 75 0.57 -0.33 -4.49
CA ASP A 75 -0.32 -1.20 -5.25
C ASP A 75 -0.24 -0.92 -6.78
N GLU A 76 -0.98 -1.68 -7.53
CA GLU A 76 -1.37 -1.51 -8.95
C GLU A 76 -0.29 -1.02 -9.94
N TYR A 77 0.98 -1.32 -9.72
CA TYR A 77 2.01 -1.01 -10.71
C TYR A 77 2.10 -2.11 -11.79
N SER A 78 2.65 -1.76 -12.95
CA SER A 78 2.79 -2.70 -14.09
C SER A 78 3.67 -3.90 -13.76
N ASN A 79 3.25 -5.09 -14.19
CA ASN A 79 4.04 -6.33 -14.17
C ASN A 79 4.39 -6.85 -15.58
N ALA A 80 4.23 -6.02 -16.62
CA ALA A 80 4.40 -6.41 -18.01
C ALA A 80 5.84 -6.83 -18.37
N GLU A 81 6.83 -6.35 -17.62
CA GLU A 81 8.24 -6.62 -17.88
C GLU A 81 8.97 -6.97 -16.56
N LYS A 82 9.85 -7.99 -16.60
CA LYS A 82 10.62 -8.38 -15.41
C LYS A 82 11.41 -7.21 -14.82
N ALA A 83 12.04 -6.39 -15.65
CA ALA A 83 12.82 -5.24 -15.17
C ALA A 83 11.98 -4.22 -14.39
N VAL A 84 10.73 -4.03 -14.80
CA VAL A 84 9.77 -3.15 -14.10
C VAL A 84 9.36 -3.74 -12.76
N VAL A 85 9.06 -5.04 -12.72
CA VAL A 85 8.74 -5.76 -11.49
C VAL A 85 9.87 -5.64 -10.47
N GLU A 86 11.12 -5.88 -10.90
CA GLU A 86 12.29 -5.78 -10.01
C GLU A 86 12.48 -4.35 -9.49
N LYS A 87 12.24 -3.33 -10.32
CA LYS A 87 12.27 -1.92 -9.89
C LYS A 87 11.16 -1.59 -8.88
N PHE A 88 9.94 -2.07 -9.14
CA PHE A 88 8.81 -1.89 -8.21
C PHE A 88 9.10 -2.54 -6.86
N ARG A 89 9.59 -3.78 -6.83
CA ARG A 89 9.98 -4.47 -5.61
C ARG A 89 11.10 -3.75 -4.86
N SER A 90 12.11 -3.28 -5.59
CA SER A 90 13.20 -2.47 -5.03
C SER A 90 12.72 -1.15 -4.42
N LEU A 91 11.77 -0.47 -5.07
CA LEU A 91 11.16 0.75 -4.53
C LEU A 91 10.36 0.44 -3.25
N THR A 92 9.55 -0.61 -3.27
CA THR A 92 8.75 -1.02 -2.11
C THR A 92 9.66 -1.31 -0.90
N ASP A 93 10.71 -2.14 -1.07
CA ASP A 93 11.68 -2.42 0.00
C ASP A 93 12.38 -1.15 0.50
N ARG A 94 12.80 -0.28 -0.44
CA ARG A 94 13.44 0.99 -0.12
C ARG A 94 12.57 1.84 0.81
N TYR A 95 11.30 2.08 0.44
CA TYR A 95 10.44 2.99 1.21
C TYR A 95 9.90 2.38 2.48
N ILE A 96 9.76 1.06 2.58
CA ILE A 96 9.57 0.37 3.87
C ILE A 96 10.71 0.75 4.83
N ARG A 97 11.96 0.54 4.43
CA ARG A 97 13.13 0.85 5.25
C ARG A 97 13.31 2.34 5.51
N PHE A 98 12.96 3.18 4.53
CA PHE A 98 13.04 4.63 4.66
C PHE A 98 12.10 5.13 5.77
N VAL A 99 10.85 4.72 5.75
CA VAL A 99 9.85 5.05 6.79
C VAL A 99 10.28 4.50 8.16
N GLU A 100 10.79 3.29 8.21
CA GLU A 100 11.30 2.69 9.44
C GLU A 100 12.51 3.45 10.03
N SER A 101 13.34 4.06 9.20
CA SER A 101 14.48 4.86 9.67
C SER A 101 14.06 6.09 10.50
N PHE A 102 12.82 6.53 10.38
CA PHE A 102 12.19 7.56 11.21
C PHE A 102 11.43 6.97 12.42
N GLY A 103 11.63 5.69 12.75
CA GLY A 103 10.96 5.02 13.87
C GLY A 103 9.48 4.72 13.66
N LYS A 104 9.00 4.75 12.41
CA LYS A 104 7.62 4.42 12.05
C LYS A 104 7.50 2.97 11.62
N GLN A 105 6.30 2.41 11.66
CA GLN A 105 5.96 1.12 11.08
C GLN A 105 5.38 1.33 9.68
N ALA A 106 5.96 0.67 8.69
CA ALA A 106 5.46 0.78 7.32
C ALA A 106 4.16 -0.03 7.12
N MET A 107 3.24 0.57 6.37
CA MET A 107 2.09 -0.11 5.79
C MET A 107 2.20 -0.07 4.27
N VAL A 108 1.70 -1.12 3.61
CA VAL A 108 1.68 -1.25 2.16
C VAL A 108 0.32 -1.78 1.69
N TRP A 109 -0.08 -1.48 0.47
CA TRP A 109 -1.11 -2.23 -0.22
C TRP A 109 -0.53 -3.50 -0.84
N GLY A 110 -1.31 -4.57 -0.83
CA GLY A 110 -0.87 -5.86 -1.34
C GLY A 110 -0.74 -5.86 -2.86
N ALA A 111 0.49 -6.12 -3.35
CA ALA A 111 0.80 -6.19 -4.78
C ALA A 111 1.84 -7.28 -5.13
N LEU A 112 2.40 -7.98 -4.16
CA LEU A 112 3.58 -8.82 -4.38
C LEU A 112 3.30 -10.19 -5.00
N THR A 113 2.04 -10.63 -5.03
CA THR A 113 1.63 -11.79 -5.86
C THR A 113 1.55 -11.39 -7.33
N HIS A 114 1.04 -10.17 -7.62
CA HIS A 114 1.00 -9.61 -8.97
C HIS A 114 2.41 -9.26 -9.48
N ALA A 115 3.23 -8.65 -8.64
CA ALA A 115 4.62 -8.28 -8.92
C ALA A 115 5.60 -9.37 -8.44
N GLN A 116 5.47 -10.59 -8.98
CA GLN A 116 6.41 -11.68 -8.69
C GLN A 116 7.78 -11.41 -9.28
N GLY A 117 8.83 -11.45 -8.45
CA GLY A 117 10.20 -11.17 -8.86
C GLY A 117 11.22 -11.69 -7.86
N ASP A 118 12.49 -11.51 -8.20
CA ASP A 118 13.64 -12.03 -7.44
C ASP A 118 14.13 -11.03 -6.37
N THR A 119 13.88 -9.73 -6.57
CA THR A 119 14.27 -8.68 -5.60
C THR A 119 13.51 -8.89 -4.28
N PRO A 120 14.22 -9.10 -3.16
CA PRO A 120 13.56 -9.28 -1.87
C PRO A 120 12.88 -7.99 -1.41
N VAL A 121 11.73 -8.15 -0.75
CA VAL A 121 11.01 -7.05 -0.09
C VAL A 121 10.89 -7.41 1.38
N LYS A 122 11.25 -6.48 2.25
CA LYS A 122 11.13 -6.65 3.71
C LYS A 122 9.68 -6.90 4.11
N SER A 123 9.46 -7.90 4.95
CA SER A 123 8.15 -8.25 5.49
C SER A 123 8.06 -8.10 7.01
N GLU A 124 9.19 -8.28 7.70
CA GLU A 124 9.24 -8.18 9.16
C GLU A 124 8.76 -6.81 9.65
N ASN A 125 7.78 -6.81 10.55
CA ASN A 125 7.13 -5.63 11.11
C ASN A 125 6.39 -4.72 10.09
N VAL A 126 6.08 -5.25 8.90
CA VAL A 126 5.32 -4.53 7.87
C VAL A 126 3.85 -4.97 7.90
N ILE A 127 2.94 -4.02 7.83
CA ILE A 127 1.50 -4.26 7.71
C ILE A 127 1.13 -4.22 6.23
N MET A 128 0.38 -5.23 5.77
CA MET A 128 -0.10 -5.31 4.40
C MET A 128 -1.63 -5.28 4.34
N ASN A 129 -2.18 -4.31 3.64
CA ASN A 129 -3.59 -4.19 3.32
C ASN A 129 -3.93 -5.17 2.18
N CYS A 130 -4.66 -6.23 2.48
CA CYS A 130 -5.08 -7.23 1.49
C CYS A 130 -6.45 -6.86 0.94
N TRP A 131 -6.48 -6.34 -0.25
CA TRP A 131 -7.69 -5.85 -0.93
C TRP A 131 -8.18 -6.77 -2.03
N TYR A 132 -7.27 -7.37 -2.80
CA TYR A 132 -7.58 -8.32 -3.86
C TYR A 132 -6.56 -9.46 -3.90
N ASN A 133 -7.04 -10.71 -3.85
CA ASN A 133 -6.18 -11.90 -3.74
C ASN A 133 -5.27 -12.10 -4.95
N GLY A 134 -5.63 -11.60 -6.13
CA GLY A 134 -4.80 -11.64 -7.33
C GLY A 134 -3.58 -10.73 -7.24
N TYR A 135 -3.66 -9.66 -6.47
CA TYR A 135 -2.52 -8.77 -6.21
C TYR A 135 -1.67 -9.23 -5.03
N ALA A 136 -2.30 -9.71 -3.95
CA ALA A 136 -1.59 -10.30 -2.83
C ALA A 136 -2.38 -11.50 -2.28
N ASN A 137 -1.86 -12.70 -2.47
CA ASN A 137 -2.42 -13.91 -1.87
C ASN A 137 -2.19 -13.85 -0.36
N PRO A 138 -3.23 -13.78 0.48
CA PRO A 138 -3.06 -13.54 1.91
C PRO A 138 -2.23 -14.62 2.62
N LYS A 139 -2.43 -15.90 2.28
CA LYS A 139 -1.65 -16.99 2.90
C LYS A 139 -0.17 -16.89 2.58
N ASP A 140 0.17 -16.62 1.31
CA ASP A 140 1.57 -16.48 0.88
C ASP A 140 2.22 -15.26 1.56
N MET A 141 1.47 -14.16 1.70
CA MET A 141 1.97 -12.95 2.35
C MET A 141 2.21 -13.18 3.85
N LYS A 142 1.30 -13.90 4.51
CA LYS A 142 1.48 -14.28 5.91
C LYS A 142 2.70 -15.21 6.11
N GLU A 143 2.88 -16.21 5.25
CA GLU A 143 4.05 -17.10 5.28
C GLU A 143 5.37 -16.32 5.08
N GLN A 144 5.35 -15.23 4.31
CA GLN A 144 6.47 -14.31 4.16
C GLN A 144 6.72 -13.42 5.38
N GLY A 145 5.79 -13.36 6.34
CA GLY A 145 5.94 -12.62 7.61
C GLY A 145 5.25 -11.26 7.67
N TYR A 146 4.40 -10.92 6.70
CA TYR A 146 3.58 -9.70 6.77
C TYR A 146 2.48 -9.83 7.83
N LYS A 147 2.15 -8.71 8.48
CA LYS A 147 0.92 -8.56 9.26
C LYS A 147 -0.19 -8.13 8.33
N LEU A 148 -1.31 -8.87 8.32
CA LEU A 148 -2.36 -8.64 7.33
C LEU A 148 -3.52 -7.83 7.88
N VAL A 149 -4.07 -6.96 7.03
CA VAL A 149 -5.36 -6.27 7.27
C VAL A 149 -6.32 -6.67 6.17
N SER A 150 -7.51 -7.13 6.54
CA SER A 150 -8.56 -7.52 5.61
C SER A 150 -9.32 -6.32 5.09
N ILE A 151 -9.16 -5.98 3.81
CA ILE A 151 -9.88 -4.88 3.13
C ILE A 151 -10.37 -5.39 1.77
N PRO A 152 -11.16 -6.48 1.70
CA PRO A 152 -11.57 -7.06 0.42
C PRO A 152 -12.45 -6.09 -0.38
N ASP A 153 -12.01 -5.78 -1.59
CA ASP A 153 -12.65 -4.79 -2.48
C ASP A 153 -14.11 -5.12 -2.81
N GLY A 154 -14.40 -6.40 -3.03
CA GLY A 154 -15.77 -6.88 -3.31
C GLY A 154 -16.72 -6.85 -2.11
N LEU A 155 -16.27 -6.55 -0.90
CA LEU A 155 -17.08 -6.58 0.32
C LEU A 155 -17.15 -5.24 1.04
N VAL A 156 -16.03 -4.54 1.20
CA VAL A 156 -15.97 -3.36 2.07
C VAL A 156 -15.74 -2.04 1.32
N TYR A 157 -15.46 -2.08 0.01
CA TYR A 157 -15.30 -0.87 -0.77
C TYR A 157 -16.65 -0.20 -1.04
N ILE A 158 -16.66 1.12 -0.88
CA ILE A 158 -17.73 2.01 -1.33
C ILE A 158 -17.07 3.01 -2.26
N VAL A 159 -17.26 2.87 -3.57
CA VAL A 159 -16.64 3.74 -4.57
C VAL A 159 -17.71 4.30 -5.49
N PRO A 160 -18.39 5.37 -5.09
CA PRO A 160 -19.48 5.95 -5.86
C PRO A 160 -19.03 6.37 -7.26
N SER A 161 -19.84 6.02 -8.25
CA SER A 161 -19.61 6.34 -9.68
C SER A 161 -18.39 5.69 -10.33
N ALA A 162 -17.75 4.70 -9.71
CA ALA A 162 -16.66 3.96 -10.32
C ALA A 162 -17.13 2.99 -11.44
N GLY A 163 -18.40 2.56 -11.40
CA GLY A 163 -19.03 1.70 -12.41
C GLY A 163 -18.71 0.21 -12.26
N TYR A 164 -17.64 -0.16 -11.56
CA TYR A 164 -17.22 -1.54 -11.31
C TYR A 164 -17.17 -1.90 -9.82
N TYR A 165 -17.19 -0.92 -8.92
CA TYR A 165 -17.42 -1.12 -7.49
C TYR A 165 -18.84 -0.72 -7.10
N TYR A 166 -19.31 -1.26 -5.97
CA TYR A 166 -20.57 -0.85 -5.39
C TYR A 166 -20.46 0.56 -4.80
N ASP A 167 -21.54 1.32 -4.88
CA ASP A 167 -21.69 2.62 -4.21
C ASP A 167 -22.45 2.51 -2.87
N TYR A 168 -22.64 1.27 -2.38
CA TYR A 168 -23.25 0.95 -1.09
C TYR A 168 -22.63 -0.31 -0.48
N LEU A 169 -22.74 -0.47 0.83
CA LEU A 169 -22.41 -1.72 1.52
C LEU A 169 -23.64 -2.61 1.69
N ASN A 170 -23.47 -3.90 1.40
CA ASN A 170 -24.46 -4.90 1.79
C ASN A 170 -24.24 -5.28 3.25
N CYS A 171 -24.78 -4.48 4.17
CA CYS A 171 -24.55 -4.62 5.61
C CYS A 171 -25.01 -5.99 6.16
N ASN A 172 -26.11 -6.56 5.63
CA ASN A 172 -26.58 -7.88 6.05
C ASN A 172 -25.59 -8.97 5.65
N TYR A 173 -25.13 -8.93 4.40
CA TYR A 173 -24.13 -9.88 3.93
C TYR A 173 -22.82 -9.79 4.71
N LEU A 174 -22.34 -8.58 4.97
CA LEU A 174 -21.13 -8.34 5.76
C LEU A 174 -21.27 -8.90 7.17
N TYR A 175 -22.39 -8.62 7.83
CA TYR A 175 -22.65 -9.11 9.17
C TYR A 175 -22.61 -10.64 9.29
N ASP A 176 -23.16 -11.33 8.29
CA ASP A 176 -23.28 -12.79 8.29
C ASP A 176 -22.02 -13.52 7.77
N ASN A 177 -21.19 -12.86 6.93
CA ASN A 177 -20.17 -13.55 6.13
C ASN A 177 -18.75 -12.99 6.27
N TRP A 178 -18.54 -11.83 6.90
CA TRP A 178 -17.22 -11.23 7.00
C TRP A 178 -16.80 -10.96 8.44
N THR A 179 -15.56 -11.32 8.71
CA THR A 179 -14.82 -10.91 9.92
C THR A 179 -13.40 -10.48 9.47
N PRO A 180 -12.60 -9.84 10.31
CA PRO A 180 -11.19 -9.55 9.98
C PRO A 180 -10.36 -10.79 9.62
N ALA A 181 -10.79 -11.99 10.04
CA ALA A 181 -10.15 -13.25 9.67
C ALA A 181 -10.50 -13.72 8.24
N VAL A 182 -11.46 -13.08 7.59
CA VAL A 182 -11.85 -13.37 6.19
C VAL A 182 -11.17 -12.37 5.28
N ILE A 183 -10.20 -12.83 4.48
CA ILE A 183 -9.44 -11.99 3.54
C ILE A 183 -9.71 -12.48 2.13
N GLY A 184 -10.60 -11.80 1.42
CA GLY A 184 -11.08 -12.23 0.11
C GLY A 184 -11.76 -13.61 0.20
N ASN A 185 -11.22 -14.61 -0.49
CA ASN A 185 -11.71 -15.98 -0.48
C ASN A 185 -10.97 -16.91 0.51
N GLN A 186 -10.16 -16.37 1.39
CA GLN A 186 -9.36 -17.12 2.37
C GLN A 186 -9.82 -16.81 3.79
N VAL A 187 -9.82 -17.84 4.63
CA VAL A 187 -10.22 -17.73 6.05
C VAL A 187 -9.03 -18.12 6.91
N PHE A 188 -8.73 -17.30 7.90
CA PHE A 188 -7.72 -17.53 8.93
C PHE A 188 -8.38 -17.90 10.24
N GLU A 189 -7.63 -18.48 11.17
CA GLU A 189 -8.13 -18.74 12.52
C GLU A 189 -8.32 -17.43 13.27
N GLU A 190 -9.43 -17.27 14.00
CA GLU A 190 -9.78 -16.01 14.70
C GLU A 190 -8.75 -15.57 15.75
N GLN A 191 -7.93 -16.51 16.24
CA GLN A 191 -6.87 -16.25 17.23
C GLN A 191 -5.48 -16.07 16.61
N ASP A 192 -5.41 -16.08 15.28
CA ASP A 192 -4.14 -15.92 14.60
C ASP A 192 -3.70 -14.45 14.68
N PRO A 193 -2.61 -14.11 15.40
CA PRO A 193 -2.12 -12.75 15.43
C PRO A 193 -1.59 -12.39 14.03
N ALA A 194 -2.42 -11.69 13.28
CA ALA A 194 -2.04 -11.13 12.00
C ALA A 194 -1.13 -9.89 12.20
#